data_8eb290c0c5c6c077c2ffa0090a01e466
#
_entry.id   8eb290c0c5c6c077c2ffa0090a01e466
#
_cell.length_a   1.000
_cell.length_b   1.000
_cell.length_c   1.000
_cell.angle_alpha   90.00
_cell.angle_beta   90.00
_cell.angle_gamma   90.00
#
_symmetry.space_group_name_H-M   'P 1'
#
loop_
_entity.id
_entity.type
_entity.pdbx_description
1 polymer ?
#
loop_
_entity_poly.entity_id
_entity_poly.type
_entity_poly.pdbx_seq_one_letter_code
_entity_poly.pdbx_strand_id
1 'polypeptide(L)' 'MAKEEPIQLEGVISQVMPSTLFKVKLGNGHEVLAHISGKMRKRWIRIAVGDKVTVEMSPYDLSKARIVWRQR' A
#
# COMPACT_ATOMS: atom_id res chain seq x y z
N MET A 1 26.41 9.01 -3.68
CA MET A 1 25.66 7.85 -3.17
C MET A 1 24.19 8.03 -3.44
N ALA A 2 23.62 7.15 -4.20
CA ALA A 2 22.23 7.28 -4.57
C ALA A 2 21.34 6.87 -3.40
N LYS A 3 20.50 7.78 -2.95
CA LYS A 3 19.44 7.41 -2.03
C LYS A 3 18.34 6.75 -2.83
N GLU A 4 17.97 5.56 -2.41
CA GLU A 4 16.82 4.92 -3.00
C GLU A 4 15.58 5.64 -2.54
N GLU A 5 14.91 6.26 -3.48
CA GLU A 5 13.63 6.87 -3.18
C GLU A 5 12.54 5.84 -3.42
N PRO A 6 11.69 5.58 -2.42
CA PRO A 6 10.59 4.67 -2.66
C PRO A 6 9.63 5.24 -3.70
N ILE A 7 9.09 4.34 -4.49
CA ILE A 7 8.10 4.70 -5.49
C ILE A 7 6.76 4.78 -4.81
N GLN A 8 6.09 5.92 -4.93
CA GLN A 8 4.75 6.09 -4.39
C GLN A 8 3.73 6.00 -5.51
N LEU A 9 2.75 5.16 -5.30
CA LEU A 9 1.69 4.94 -6.27
C LEU A 9 0.34 4.93 -5.57
N GLU A 10 -0.68 5.35 -6.29
CA GLU A 10 -2.04 5.28 -5.80
C GLU A 10 -2.70 3.99 -6.26
N GLY A 11 -3.50 3.42 -5.40
CA GLY A 11 -4.23 2.21 -5.73
C GLY A 11 -5.51 2.10 -4.94
N VAL A 12 -6.26 1.05 -5.22
CA VAL A 12 -7.53 0.76 -4.56
C VAL A 12 -7.42 -0.61 -3.91
N ILE A 13 -7.89 -0.71 -2.67
CA ILE A 13 -7.90 -1.99 -1.97
C ILE A 13 -8.84 -2.94 -2.68
N SER A 14 -8.31 -4.05 -3.19
CA SER A 14 -9.10 -5.06 -3.87
C SER A 14 -9.47 -6.23 -2.96
N GLN A 15 -8.67 -6.48 -1.94
CA GLN A 15 -8.94 -7.56 -0.99
C GLN A 15 -8.27 -7.27 0.35
N VAL A 16 -8.97 -7.59 1.43
CA VAL A 16 -8.44 -7.51 2.78
C VAL A 16 -8.15 -8.94 3.23
N MET A 17 -6.90 -9.19 3.62
CA MET A 17 -6.46 -10.50 4.04
C MET A 17 -6.19 -10.51 5.54
N PRO A 18 -6.20 -11.67 6.19
CA PRO A 18 -5.80 -11.76 7.60
C PRO A 18 -4.37 -11.23 7.79
N SER A 19 -4.01 -10.91 9.03
CA SER A 19 -2.67 -10.48 9.39
C SER A 19 -2.24 -9.13 8.80
N THR A 20 -3.20 -8.24 8.62
CA THR A 20 -2.96 -6.86 8.16
C THR A 20 -2.35 -6.76 6.78
N LEU A 21 -2.60 -7.77 5.94
CA LEU A 21 -2.19 -7.74 4.55
C LEU A 21 -3.36 -7.32 3.66
N PHE A 22 -3.03 -6.60 2.61
CA PHE A 22 -4.04 -6.08 1.68
C PHE A 22 -3.56 -6.29 0.26
N LYS A 23 -4.49 -6.62 -0.62
CA LYS A 23 -4.20 -6.55 -2.05
C LYS A 23 -4.63 -5.19 -2.56
N VAL A 24 -3.71 -4.51 -3.21
CA VAL A 24 -3.94 -3.18 -3.76
C VAL A 24 -3.82 -3.25 -5.27
N LYS A 25 -4.86 -2.82 -5.94
CA LYS A 25 -4.84 -2.72 -7.39
C LYS A 25 -4.38 -1.33 -7.77
N LEU A 26 -3.26 -1.26 -8.47
CA LEU A 26 -2.68 0.00 -8.90
C LEU A 26 -3.37 0.52 -10.15
N GLY A 27 -3.16 1.80 -10.44
CA GLY A 27 -3.78 2.43 -11.60
C GLY A 27 -3.41 1.80 -12.94
N ASN A 28 -2.29 1.10 -12.99
CA ASN A 28 -1.86 0.40 -14.22
C ASN A 28 -2.45 -1.02 -14.33
N GLY A 29 -3.35 -1.40 -13.42
CA GLY A 29 -3.94 -2.73 -13.43
C GLY A 29 -3.15 -3.79 -12.67
N HIS A 30 -1.99 -3.44 -12.18
CA HIS A 30 -1.13 -4.35 -11.43
C HIS A 30 -1.61 -4.49 -9.99
N GLU A 31 -1.59 -5.71 -9.45
CA GLU A 31 -1.92 -5.92 -8.04
C GLU A 31 -0.65 -6.21 -7.25
N VAL A 32 -0.56 -5.62 -6.07
CA VAL A 32 0.57 -5.84 -5.18
C VAL A 32 0.04 -6.19 -3.79
N LEU A 33 0.86 -6.90 -3.03
CA LEU A 33 0.60 -7.15 -1.62
C LEU A 33 1.13 -5.98 -0.82
N ALA A 34 0.30 -5.43 0.04
CA ALA A 34 0.68 -4.29 0.86
C ALA A 34 0.39 -4.58 2.33
N HIS A 35 1.19 -3.99 3.19
CA HIS A 35 0.94 -4.01 4.62
C HIS A 35 0.82 -2.57 5.13
N ILE A 36 0.25 -2.42 6.32
CA ILE A 36 0.05 -1.10 6.90
C ILE A 36 1.36 -0.60 7.49
N SER A 37 1.71 0.66 7.21
CA SER A 37 2.88 1.28 7.82
C SER A 37 2.67 1.45 9.32
N GLY A 38 3.79 1.56 10.06
CA GLY A 38 3.72 1.75 11.50
C GLY A 38 2.95 3.00 11.91
N LYS A 39 3.03 4.06 11.13
CA LYS A 39 2.28 5.28 11.38
C LYS A 39 0.78 5.06 11.32
N MET A 40 0.32 4.32 10.32
CA MET A 40 -1.10 4.08 10.15
C MET A 40 -1.63 3.14 11.22
N ARG A 41 -0.79 2.20 11.65
CA ARG A 41 -1.13 1.27 12.72
C ARG A 41 -1.43 2.01 14.03
N LYS A 42 -0.62 3.00 14.34
CA LYS A 42 -0.77 3.77 15.56
C LYS A 42 -2.05 4.59 15.60
N ARG A 43 -2.58 4.94 14.43
CA ARG A 43 -3.76 5.78 14.33
C ARG A 43 -5.07 5.00 14.16
N TRP A 44 -5.01 3.68 14.21
CA TRP A 44 -6.19 2.83 14.07
C TRP A 44 -7.01 3.12 12.82
N ILE A 45 -6.31 3.37 11.72
CA ILE A 45 -6.99 3.66 10.47
C ILE A 45 -7.55 2.35 9.93
N ARG A 46 -8.86 2.30 9.70
CA ARG A 46 -9.49 1.14 9.10
C ARG A 46 -9.40 1.24 7.59
N ILE A 47 -9.01 0.13 6.99
CA ILE A 47 -8.92 0.04 5.54
C ILE A 47 -9.87 -1.07 5.09
N ALA A 48 -10.69 -0.76 4.11
CA ALA A 48 -11.68 -1.69 3.59
C ALA A 48 -11.55 -1.79 2.08
N VAL A 49 -12.14 -2.83 1.51
CA VAL A 49 -12.19 -3.00 0.06
C VAL A 49 -12.84 -1.78 -0.57
N GLY A 50 -12.23 -1.26 -1.61
CA GLY A 50 -12.69 -0.06 -2.30
C GLY A 50 -12.05 1.23 -1.85
N ASP A 51 -11.31 1.20 -0.74
CA ASP A 51 -10.62 2.40 -0.26
C ASP A 51 -9.45 2.74 -1.18
N LYS A 52 -9.28 4.02 -1.42
CA LYS A 52 -8.10 4.52 -2.14
C LYS A 52 -6.97 4.75 -1.17
N VAL A 53 -5.81 4.27 -1.52
CA VAL A 53 -4.62 4.37 -0.68
C VAL A 53 -3.43 4.77 -1.51
N THR A 54 -2.43 5.34 -0.84
CA THR A 54 -1.11 5.55 -1.43
C THR A 54 -0.18 4.51 -0.84
N VAL A 55 0.52 3.80 -1.71
CA VAL A 55 1.48 2.78 -1.29
C VAL A 55 2.88 3.19 -1.70
N GLU A 56 3.85 2.76 -0.90
CA GLU A 56 5.26 2.89 -1.23
C GLU A 56 5.82 1.53 -1.58
N MET A 57 6.62 1.49 -2.63
CA MET A 57 7.28 0.28 -3.08
C MET A 57 8.76 0.53 -3.20
N SER A 58 9.56 -0.49 -2.87
CA SER A 58 10.98 -0.44 -3.15
C SER A 58 11.19 -0.63 -4.65
N PRO A 59 12.09 0.15 -5.28
CA PRO A 59 12.40 -0.09 -6.69
C PRO A 59 13.01 -1.47 -6.94
N TYR A 60 13.47 -2.14 -5.89
CA TYR A 60 14.04 -3.47 -5.99
C TYR A 60 13.02 -4.59 -5.84
N ASP A 61 11.84 -4.29 -5.31
CA ASP A 61 10.81 -5.30 -5.12
C ASP A 61 9.45 -4.67 -5.36
N LEU A 62 8.99 -4.79 -6.58
CA LEU A 62 7.72 -4.20 -6.99
C LEU A 62 6.52 -5.09 -6.68
N SER A 63 6.75 -6.25 -6.07
CA SER A 63 5.65 -7.14 -5.70
C SER A 63 5.12 -6.87 -4.29
N LYS A 64 5.86 -6.12 -3.48
CA LYS A 64 5.48 -5.81 -2.12
C LYS A 64 5.43 -4.31 -1.93
N ALA A 65 4.45 -3.87 -1.16
CA ALA A 65 4.25 -2.45 -0.94
C ALA A 65 3.88 -2.20 0.51
N ARG A 66 3.92 -0.94 0.90
CA ARG A 66 3.51 -0.52 2.23
C ARG A 66 2.51 0.62 2.07
N ILE A 67 1.36 0.48 2.72
CA ILE A 67 0.35 1.53 2.70
C ILE A 67 0.80 2.64 3.64
N VAL A 68 1.00 3.82 3.10
CA VAL A 68 1.49 4.96 3.87
C VAL A 68 0.44 6.04 4.05
N TRP A 69 -0.61 5.99 3.27
CA TRP A 69 -1.67 6.98 3.34
C TRP A 69 -2.98 6.40 2.83
N ARG A 70 -4.06 6.73 3.51
CA ARG A 70 -5.41 6.38 3.07
C ARG A 70 -6.10 7.63 2.59
N GLN A 71 -6.56 7.62 1.35
CA GLN A 71 -7.34 8.71 0.81
C GLN A 71 -8.82 8.49 1.11
N ARG A 72 -9.51 9.58 1.34
CA ARG A 72 -10.95 9.52 1.50
C ARG A 72 -11.66 9.84 0.21
#